data_1a72d638686a262d65bf34d61b681ddf
#
_entry.id   1a72d638686a262d65bf34d61b681ddf
#
_cell.length_a   1.000
_cell.length_b   1.000
_cell.length_c   1.000
_cell.angle_alpha   90.00
_cell.angle_beta   90.00
_cell.angle_gamma   90.00
#
_symmetry.space_group_name_H-M   'P 1'
#
loop_
_entity.id
_entity.type
_entity.pdbx_description
1 polymer ?
#
loop_
_entity_poly.entity_id
_entity_poly.type
_entity_poly.pdbx_seq_one_letter_code
_entity_poly.pdbx_strand_id
1 'polypeptide(L)'
;DEVIIAAAYRLSYHELVKVCGGKSVFVEGRKENHFKMDPADLKAAITPKTKMLVFNSPSNPTGAVYTEAEIRAIAKVAEEAGIWVLSDEIYSKLIYDGVKHFSIARASDYMKDHTVLVDGVSKTYAMTGWRIGWLAAPQDVAKAIDSFQSHATSNPTSISQYAALAALGGSEDELVKMR
;
A
#
# COMPACT_ATOMS: atom_id res chain seq x y z
N ASP A 1 -13.11 -15.21 -4.45
CA ASP A 1 -11.81 -14.92 -3.82
C ASP A 1 -12.00 -13.98 -2.63
N GLU A 2 -11.13 -14.11 -1.63
CA GLU A 2 -11.13 -13.28 -0.43
C GLU A 2 -9.92 -12.35 -0.41
N VAL A 3 -10.13 -11.11 0.06
CA VAL A 3 -9.09 -10.11 0.27
C VAL A 3 -9.12 -9.68 1.72
N ILE A 4 -7.99 -9.83 2.41
CA ILE A 4 -7.85 -9.40 3.80
C ILE A 4 -7.54 -7.90 3.84
N ILE A 5 -8.22 -7.17 4.73
CA ILE A 5 -8.03 -5.74 4.95
C ILE A 5 -7.86 -5.50 6.45
N ALA A 6 -6.76 -4.84 6.84
CA ALA A 6 -6.56 -4.42 8.23
C ALA A 6 -7.56 -3.31 8.59
N ALA A 7 -8.34 -3.50 9.64
CA ALA A 7 -9.22 -2.46 10.21
C ALA A 7 -8.45 -1.68 11.30
N ALA A 8 -8.61 -0.37 11.46
CA ALA A 8 -9.39 0.55 10.65
C ALA A 8 -8.73 0.83 9.30
N TYR A 9 -9.51 1.03 8.27
CA TYR A 9 -9.04 1.11 6.89
C TYR A 9 -9.67 2.29 6.13
N ARG A 10 -9.04 2.68 5.03
CA ARG A 10 -9.63 3.59 4.06
C ARG A 10 -10.80 2.90 3.35
N LEU A 11 -11.96 3.50 3.41
CA LEU A 11 -13.23 2.96 2.89
C LEU A 11 -13.14 2.41 1.45
N SER A 12 -12.33 3.04 0.60
CA SER A 12 -12.18 2.66 -0.81
C SER A 12 -11.71 1.21 -1.02
N TYR A 13 -10.91 0.63 -0.12
CA TYR A 13 -10.41 -0.73 -0.31
C TYR A 13 -11.55 -1.76 -0.36
N HIS A 14 -12.47 -1.67 0.60
CA HIS A 14 -13.64 -2.55 0.64
C HIS A 14 -14.49 -2.43 -0.62
N GLU A 15 -14.78 -1.21 -1.05
CA GLU A 15 -15.59 -0.97 -2.22
C GLU A 15 -14.91 -1.47 -3.51
N LEU A 16 -13.59 -1.32 -3.65
CA LEU A 16 -12.83 -1.86 -4.78
C LEU A 16 -12.87 -3.39 -4.82
N VAL A 17 -12.73 -4.05 -3.67
CA VAL A 17 -12.88 -5.51 -3.59
C VAL A 17 -14.26 -5.97 -4.06
N LYS A 18 -15.33 -5.26 -3.65
CA LYS A 18 -16.70 -5.54 -4.09
C LYS A 18 -16.88 -5.37 -5.59
N VAL A 19 -16.37 -4.27 -6.16
CA VAL A 19 -16.44 -4.01 -7.61
C VAL A 19 -15.77 -5.14 -8.41
N CYS A 20 -14.69 -5.71 -7.87
CA CYS A 20 -14.01 -6.86 -8.48
C CYS A 20 -14.68 -8.21 -8.19
N GLY A 21 -15.85 -8.24 -7.56
CA GLY A 21 -16.57 -9.48 -7.20
C GLY A 21 -15.91 -10.28 -6.07
N GLY A 22 -14.98 -9.67 -5.34
CA GLY A 22 -14.32 -10.27 -4.19
C GLY A 22 -15.10 -10.10 -2.89
N LYS A 23 -14.65 -10.80 -1.86
CA LYS A 23 -15.16 -10.70 -0.49
C LYS A 23 -14.06 -10.14 0.41
N SER A 24 -14.34 -9.04 1.10
CA SER A 24 -13.44 -8.51 2.13
C SER A 24 -13.53 -9.33 3.41
N VAL A 25 -12.37 -9.64 3.98
CA VAL A 25 -12.20 -10.23 5.31
C VAL A 25 -11.45 -9.21 6.15
N PHE A 26 -12.04 -8.79 7.27
CA PHE A 26 -11.44 -7.75 8.11
C PHE A 26 -10.67 -8.37 9.26
N VAL A 27 -9.46 -7.85 9.50
CA VAL A 27 -8.64 -8.17 10.68
C VAL A 27 -8.52 -6.90 11.51
N GLU A 28 -9.05 -6.93 12.72
CA GLU A 28 -9.07 -5.76 13.59
C GLU A 28 -7.72 -5.52 14.25
N GLY A 29 -7.24 -4.27 14.13
CA GLY A 29 -6.13 -3.78 14.93
C GLY A 29 -6.62 -3.40 16.34
N ARG A 30 -5.98 -3.93 17.38
CA ARG A 30 -6.34 -3.64 18.77
C ARG A 30 -5.73 -2.31 19.21
N LYS A 31 -6.42 -1.57 20.09
CA LYS A 31 -5.96 -0.31 20.66
C LYS A 31 -4.60 -0.47 21.37
N GLU A 32 -4.42 -1.57 22.08
CA GLU A 32 -3.19 -1.92 22.81
C GLU A 32 -1.99 -2.11 21.88
N ASN A 33 -2.23 -2.45 20.61
CA ASN A 33 -1.22 -2.57 19.55
C ASN A 33 -1.27 -1.37 18.58
N HIS A 34 -1.68 -0.19 19.06
CA HIS A 34 -1.78 1.03 18.23
C HIS A 34 -2.58 0.83 16.93
N PHE A 35 -3.62 0.01 16.98
CA PHE A 35 -4.47 -0.36 15.83
C PHE A 35 -3.71 -1.07 14.68
N LYS A 36 -2.58 -1.65 14.97
CA LYS A 36 -1.85 -2.49 14.02
C LYS A 36 -2.42 -3.90 13.99
N MET A 37 -2.41 -4.51 12.82
CA MET A 37 -2.76 -5.92 12.64
C MET A 37 -1.68 -6.81 13.27
N ASP A 38 -2.10 -7.80 14.05
CA ASP A 38 -1.20 -8.81 14.60
C ASP A 38 -0.97 -9.93 13.56
N PRO A 39 0.27 -10.42 13.38
CA PRO A 39 0.55 -11.55 12.48
C PRO A 39 -0.25 -12.82 12.81
N ALA A 40 -0.57 -13.08 14.09
CA ALA A 40 -1.38 -14.23 14.48
C ALA A 40 -2.85 -14.05 14.05
N ASP A 41 -3.40 -12.85 14.17
CA ASP A 41 -4.75 -12.54 13.72
C ASP A 41 -4.84 -12.61 12.18
N LEU A 42 -3.80 -12.13 11.45
CA LEU A 42 -3.69 -12.32 10.01
C LEU A 42 -3.71 -13.81 9.64
N LYS A 43 -2.88 -14.62 10.29
CA LYS A 43 -2.80 -16.07 10.04
C LYS A 43 -4.13 -16.76 10.27
N ALA A 44 -4.86 -16.39 11.33
CA ALA A 44 -6.16 -16.95 11.65
C ALA A 44 -7.26 -16.58 10.63
N ALA A 45 -7.12 -15.44 9.95
CA ALA A 45 -8.07 -14.96 8.94
C ALA A 45 -7.88 -15.57 7.55
N ILE A 46 -6.73 -16.19 7.29
CA ILE A 46 -6.40 -16.79 5.99
C ILE A 46 -7.18 -18.08 5.76
N THR A 47 -7.80 -18.21 4.59
CA THR A 47 -8.51 -19.39 4.12
C THR A 47 -7.96 -19.81 2.73
N PRO A 48 -8.32 -21.00 2.22
CA PRO A 48 -7.97 -21.40 0.85
C PRO A 48 -8.49 -20.45 -0.24
N LYS A 49 -9.43 -19.56 0.09
CA LYS A 49 -10.00 -18.54 -0.81
C LYS A 49 -9.25 -17.21 -0.76
N THR A 50 -8.39 -17.02 0.23
CA THR A 50 -7.61 -15.77 0.39
C THR A 50 -6.60 -15.65 -0.74
N LYS A 51 -6.61 -14.51 -1.43
CA LYS A 51 -5.71 -14.20 -2.56
C LYS A 51 -4.79 -13.04 -2.28
N MET A 52 -5.23 -12.10 -1.44
CA MET A 52 -4.49 -10.85 -1.25
C MET A 52 -4.69 -10.28 0.15
N LEU A 53 -3.65 -9.65 0.64
CA LEU A 53 -3.68 -8.73 1.77
C LEU A 53 -3.57 -7.29 1.25
N VAL A 54 -4.47 -6.40 1.65
CA VAL A 54 -4.29 -4.95 1.51
C VAL A 54 -3.61 -4.43 2.77
N PHE A 55 -2.41 -3.91 2.59
CA PHE A 55 -1.53 -3.41 3.66
C PHE A 55 -1.22 -1.93 3.46
N ASN A 56 -1.53 -1.09 4.45
CA ASN A 56 -1.28 0.35 4.38
C ASN A 56 -0.42 0.80 5.56
N SER A 57 0.81 1.21 5.30
CA SER A 57 1.74 1.73 6.29
C SER A 57 2.61 2.84 5.69
N PRO A 58 2.57 4.06 6.25
CA PRO A 58 1.74 4.54 7.36
C PRO A 58 0.24 4.48 7.06
N SER A 59 -0.57 4.19 8.09
CA SER A 59 -1.98 3.82 7.93
C SER A 59 -2.91 5.04 7.88
N ASN A 60 -3.90 4.98 7.02
CA ASN A 60 -5.09 5.84 7.07
C ASN A 60 -6.30 4.98 7.53
N PRO A 61 -6.97 5.34 8.65
CA PRO A 61 -6.98 6.66 9.31
C PRO A 61 -6.09 6.79 10.56
N THR A 62 -5.45 5.73 11.03
CA THR A 62 -4.87 5.68 12.38
C THR A 62 -3.54 6.42 12.52
N GLY A 63 -2.82 6.66 11.42
CA GLY A 63 -1.45 7.16 11.43
C GLY A 63 -0.41 6.15 11.93
N ALA A 64 -0.80 4.93 12.23
CA ALA A 64 0.11 3.89 12.72
C ALA A 64 1.18 3.56 11.68
N VAL A 65 2.42 3.47 12.14
CA VAL A 65 3.57 3.06 11.34
C VAL A 65 4.09 1.73 11.86
N TYR A 66 4.17 0.75 10.98
CA TYR A 66 4.75 -0.54 11.33
C TYR A 66 6.28 -0.46 11.30
N THR A 67 6.92 -1.06 12.29
CA THR A 67 8.38 -1.25 12.30
C THR A 67 8.80 -2.30 11.28
N GLU A 68 10.08 -2.31 10.90
CA GLU A 68 10.62 -3.36 10.01
C GLU A 68 10.37 -4.77 10.56
N ALA A 69 10.52 -4.98 11.86
CA ALA A 69 10.27 -6.28 12.49
C ALA A 69 8.81 -6.73 12.37
N GLU A 70 7.87 -5.83 12.60
CA GLU A 70 6.44 -6.10 12.44
C GLU A 70 6.08 -6.40 10.98
N ILE A 71 6.62 -5.63 10.04
CA ILE A 71 6.39 -5.85 8.60
C ILE A 71 6.96 -7.20 8.17
N ARG A 72 8.15 -7.57 8.60
CA ARG A 72 8.74 -8.88 8.31
C ARG A 72 7.91 -10.04 8.88
N ALA A 73 7.31 -9.87 10.06
CA ALA A 73 6.45 -10.89 10.64
C ALA A 73 5.14 -11.07 9.82
N ILE A 74 4.53 -9.97 9.36
CA ILE A 74 3.36 -10.00 8.47
C ILE A 74 3.73 -10.60 7.11
N ALA A 75 4.85 -10.17 6.53
CA ALA A 75 5.36 -10.68 5.26
C ALA A 75 5.56 -12.19 5.29
N LYS A 76 6.14 -12.72 6.39
CA LYS A 76 6.33 -14.15 6.58
C LYS A 76 5.00 -14.92 6.55
N VAL A 77 3.96 -14.40 7.19
CA VAL A 77 2.63 -15.04 7.16
C VAL A 77 2.05 -15.02 5.74
N ALA A 78 2.19 -13.91 5.01
CA ALA A 78 1.72 -13.80 3.63
C ALA A 78 2.48 -14.76 2.70
N GLU A 79 3.80 -14.87 2.84
CA GLU A 79 4.66 -15.79 2.10
C GLU A 79 4.31 -17.25 2.39
N GLU A 80 4.18 -17.65 3.67
CA GLU A 80 3.77 -19.01 4.05
C GLU A 80 2.40 -19.42 3.48
N ALA A 81 1.52 -18.44 3.30
CA ALA A 81 0.18 -18.65 2.77
C ALA A 81 0.11 -18.55 1.22
N GLY A 82 1.16 -18.11 0.56
CA GLY A 82 1.19 -17.94 -0.89
C GLY A 82 0.29 -16.82 -1.41
N ILE A 83 0.03 -15.77 -0.61
CA ILE A 83 -0.87 -14.68 -0.99
C ILE A 83 -0.12 -13.43 -1.45
N TRP A 84 -0.77 -12.65 -2.32
CA TRP A 84 -0.28 -11.36 -2.78
C TRP A 84 -0.46 -10.27 -1.72
N VAL A 85 0.33 -9.20 -1.83
CA VAL A 85 0.17 -7.99 -1.03
C VAL A 85 -0.04 -6.78 -1.94
N LEU A 86 -1.12 -6.04 -1.71
CA LEU A 86 -1.27 -4.66 -2.19
C LEU A 86 -0.77 -3.73 -1.09
N SER A 87 0.41 -3.14 -1.28
CA SER A 87 1.03 -2.23 -0.32
C SER A 87 0.76 -0.78 -0.70
N ASP A 88 -0.12 -0.12 0.05
CA ASP A 88 -0.35 1.33 -0.11
C ASP A 88 0.62 2.09 0.77
N GLU A 89 1.62 2.71 0.14
CA GLU A 89 2.72 3.44 0.78
C GLU A 89 2.63 4.96 0.57
N ILE A 90 1.45 5.48 0.22
CA ILE A 90 1.23 6.89 -0.15
C ILE A 90 1.69 7.89 0.94
N TYR A 91 1.85 7.44 2.19
CA TYR A 91 2.32 8.24 3.32
C TYR A 91 3.77 7.95 3.72
N SER A 92 4.54 7.22 2.90
CA SER A 92 5.90 6.74 3.18
C SER A 92 6.88 7.82 3.66
N LYS A 93 6.72 9.05 3.19
CA LYS A 93 7.54 10.21 3.55
C LYS A 93 6.95 11.06 4.71
N LEU A 94 5.71 10.80 5.13
CA LEU A 94 5.04 11.53 6.21
C LEU A 94 5.11 10.75 7.52
N ILE A 95 6.32 10.54 8.00
CA ILE A 95 6.65 9.83 9.23
C ILE A 95 7.41 10.78 10.14
N TYR A 96 7.12 10.72 11.44
CA TYR A 96 7.62 11.63 12.46
C TYR A 96 8.50 10.88 13.46
N ASP A 97 9.10 11.60 14.40
CA ASP A 97 9.83 11.08 15.56
C ASP A 97 10.99 10.13 15.22
N GLY A 98 11.63 10.33 14.05
CA GLY A 98 12.79 9.54 13.65
C GLY A 98 12.49 8.11 13.22
N VAL A 99 11.22 7.71 13.17
CA VAL A 99 10.81 6.40 12.64
C VAL A 99 11.13 6.33 11.14
N LYS A 100 11.58 5.16 10.69
CA LYS A 100 11.90 4.93 9.27
C LYS A 100 10.85 4.06 8.61
N HIS A 101 10.46 4.45 7.41
CA HIS A 101 9.62 3.61 6.55
C HIS A 101 10.39 2.36 6.11
N PHE A 102 9.67 1.23 6.13
CA PHE A 102 10.14 -0.01 5.53
C PHE A 102 9.03 -0.58 4.63
N SER A 103 9.35 -0.83 3.37
CA SER A 103 8.40 -1.42 2.43
C SER A 103 8.34 -2.94 2.61
N ILE A 104 7.13 -3.50 2.61
CA ILE A 104 6.92 -4.95 2.70
C ILE A 104 7.53 -5.70 1.49
N ALA A 105 7.61 -5.05 0.34
CA ALA A 105 8.27 -5.60 -0.85
C ALA A 105 9.77 -5.90 -0.65
N ARG A 106 10.38 -5.33 0.39
CA ARG A 106 11.79 -5.57 0.75
C ARG A 106 11.97 -6.66 1.81
N ALA A 107 10.89 -7.26 2.28
CA ALA A 107 10.96 -8.23 3.38
C ALA A 107 11.60 -9.55 2.95
N SER A 108 11.36 -10.00 1.72
CA SER A 108 11.96 -11.21 1.13
C SER A 108 11.89 -11.15 -0.40
N ASP A 109 12.59 -12.07 -1.08
CA ASP A 109 12.48 -12.21 -2.55
C ASP A 109 11.06 -12.61 -2.96
N TYR A 110 10.39 -13.46 -2.17
CA TYR A 110 8.98 -13.77 -2.39
C TYR A 110 8.11 -12.52 -2.37
N MET A 111 8.24 -11.68 -1.36
CA MET A 111 7.46 -10.43 -1.25
C MET A 111 7.76 -9.46 -2.39
N LYS A 112 9.00 -9.39 -2.87
CA LYS A 112 9.35 -8.58 -4.04
C LYS A 112 8.55 -9.02 -5.29
N ASP A 113 8.35 -10.31 -5.46
CA ASP A 113 7.67 -10.89 -6.62
C ASP A 113 6.14 -11.04 -6.42
N HIS A 114 5.62 -10.77 -5.22
CA HIS A 114 4.21 -10.90 -4.87
C HIS A 114 3.63 -9.63 -4.22
N THR A 115 4.26 -8.48 -4.42
CA THR A 115 3.75 -7.20 -3.95
C THR A 115 3.42 -6.28 -5.12
N VAL A 116 2.23 -5.67 -5.07
CA VAL A 116 1.88 -4.48 -5.83
C VAL A 116 2.01 -3.29 -4.90
N LEU A 117 3.08 -2.52 -5.04
CA LEU A 117 3.30 -1.30 -4.26
C LEU A 117 2.62 -0.12 -4.96
N VAL A 118 1.88 0.69 -4.22
CA VAL A 118 1.21 1.90 -4.72
C VAL A 118 1.70 3.11 -3.94
N ASP A 119 2.08 4.17 -4.64
CA ASP A 119 2.51 5.44 -4.07
C ASP A 119 2.12 6.60 -5.01
N GLY A 120 2.47 7.83 -4.66
CA GLY A 120 2.17 9.00 -5.48
C GLY A 120 2.63 10.32 -4.88
N VAL A 121 2.47 11.39 -5.65
CA VAL A 121 2.85 12.75 -5.23
C VAL A 121 1.85 13.41 -4.29
N SER A 122 0.65 12.86 -4.17
CA SER A 122 -0.50 13.52 -3.53
C SER A 122 -0.24 13.96 -2.09
N LYS A 123 0.48 13.15 -1.32
CA LYS A 123 0.70 13.40 0.12
C LYS A 123 2.07 13.99 0.36
N THR A 124 3.10 13.30 -0.09
CA THR A 124 4.50 13.72 0.08
C THR A 124 4.76 15.15 -0.42
N TYR A 125 4.18 15.53 -1.53
CA TYR A 125 4.44 16.83 -2.16
C TYR A 125 3.23 17.79 -2.12
N ALA A 126 2.21 17.48 -1.28
CA ALA A 126 0.97 18.27 -1.18
C ALA A 126 0.27 18.47 -2.55
N MET A 127 0.37 17.49 -3.45
CA MET A 127 -0.09 17.55 -4.84
C MET A 127 -1.36 16.76 -5.08
N THR A 128 -2.33 16.82 -4.17
CA THR A 128 -3.58 16.05 -4.29
C THR A 128 -4.37 16.37 -5.55
N GLY A 129 -4.41 17.64 -5.96
CA GLY A 129 -5.12 18.13 -7.15
C GLY A 129 -4.50 17.70 -8.47
N TRP A 130 -3.22 17.31 -8.48
CA TRP A 130 -2.49 16.92 -9.70
C TRP A 130 -2.81 15.52 -10.19
N ARG A 131 -3.42 14.68 -9.35
CA ARG A 131 -3.93 13.35 -9.69
C ARG A 131 -2.86 12.41 -10.28
N ILE A 132 -1.67 12.36 -9.68
CA ILE A 132 -0.56 11.48 -10.07
C ILE A 132 -0.26 10.48 -8.97
N GLY A 133 -0.24 9.21 -9.35
CA GLY A 133 0.28 8.08 -8.59
C GLY A 133 0.99 7.11 -9.52
N TRP A 134 1.69 6.18 -8.94
CA TRP A 134 2.37 5.09 -9.65
C TRP A 134 2.25 3.80 -8.87
N LEU A 135 2.59 2.72 -9.52
CA LEU A 135 2.76 1.42 -8.90
C LEU A 135 4.09 0.79 -9.30
N ALA A 136 4.58 -0.08 -8.44
CA ALA A 136 5.66 -1.01 -8.76
C ALA A 136 5.16 -2.44 -8.50
N ALA A 137 5.33 -3.32 -9.48
CA ALA A 137 4.88 -4.71 -9.44
C ALA A 137 5.74 -5.57 -10.35
N PRO A 138 5.67 -6.90 -10.27
CA PRO A 138 6.23 -7.78 -11.28
C PRO A 138 5.77 -7.41 -12.69
N GLN A 139 6.64 -7.64 -13.67
CA GLN A 139 6.48 -7.10 -15.02
C GLN A 139 5.17 -7.52 -15.71
N ASP A 140 4.74 -8.73 -15.52
CA ASP A 140 3.48 -9.27 -16.07
C ASP A 140 2.25 -8.59 -15.47
N VAL A 141 2.26 -8.39 -14.15
CA VAL A 141 1.20 -7.66 -13.42
C VAL A 141 1.19 -6.19 -13.83
N ALA A 142 2.36 -5.54 -13.88
CA ALA A 142 2.47 -4.15 -14.31
C ALA A 142 1.94 -3.94 -15.73
N LYS A 143 2.26 -4.83 -16.67
CA LYS A 143 1.73 -4.81 -18.05
C LYS A 143 0.21 -5.01 -18.11
N ALA A 144 -0.33 -5.91 -17.29
CA ALA A 144 -1.78 -6.12 -17.23
C ALA A 144 -2.51 -4.88 -16.71
N ILE A 145 -1.96 -4.22 -15.68
CA ILE A 145 -2.52 -2.98 -15.12
C ILE A 145 -2.40 -1.83 -16.14
N ASP A 146 -1.28 -1.68 -16.82
CA ASP A 146 -1.08 -0.68 -17.88
C ASP A 146 -2.10 -0.84 -19.01
N SER A 147 -2.29 -2.08 -19.49
CA SER A 147 -3.31 -2.39 -20.49
C SER A 147 -4.71 -2.04 -20.02
N PHE A 148 -5.08 -2.39 -18.79
CA PHE A 148 -6.38 -2.04 -18.21
C PHE A 148 -6.54 -0.52 -18.09
N GLN A 149 -5.52 0.16 -17.56
CA GLN A 149 -5.52 1.60 -17.37
C GLN A 149 -5.67 2.37 -18.68
N SER A 150 -5.01 1.90 -19.75
CA SER A 150 -5.07 2.53 -21.07
C SER A 150 -6.49 2.59 -21.64
N HIS A 151 -7.32 1.60 -21.30
CA HIS A 151 -8.73 1.54 -21.71
C HIS A 151 -9.70 2.21 -20.71
N ALA A 152 -9.33 2.28 -19.43
CA ALA A 152 -10.18 2.88 -18.40
C ALA A 152 -10.09 4.41 -18.37
N THR A 153 -8.86 4.96 -18.33
CA THR A 153 -8.63 6.42 -18.19
C THR A 153 -7.58 6.97 -19.15
N SER A 154 -7.02 6.13 -20.02
CA SER A 154 -5.89 6.39 -20.91
C SER A 154 -4.61 6.63 -20.11
N ASN A 155 -4.27 7.88 -19.81
CA ASN A 155 -3.09 8.24 -19.02
C ASN A 155 -3.32 9.56 -18.26
N PRO A 156 -2.53 9.85 -17.22
CA PRO A 156 -2.56 11.15 -16.57
C PRO A 156 -2.19 12.27 -17.53
N THR A 157 -2.71 13.49 -17.26
CA THR A 157 -2.36 14.66 -18.10
C THR A 157 -0.86 14.95 -18.09
N SER A 158 -0.31 15.30 -19.23
CA SER A 158 1.13 15.58 -19.42
C SER A 158 1.66 16.65 -18.45
N ILE A 159 0.89 17.71 -18.23
CA ILE A 159 1.26 18.79 -17.29
C ILE A 159 1.49 18.23 -15.90
N SER A 160 0.58 17.35 -15.41
CA SER A 160 0.71 16.71 -14.10
C SER A 160 1.91 15.77 -14.06
N GLN A 161 2.21 15.06 -15.13
CA GLN A 161 3.39 14.18 -15.21
C GLN A 161 4.70 14.97 -15.08
N TYR A 162 4.83 16.10 -15.81
CA TYR A 162 6.01 16.97 -15.69
C TYR A 162 6.12 17.61 -14.31
N ALA A 163 5.00 18.02 -13.70
CA ALA A 163 5.00 18.55 -12.34
C ALA A 163 5.45 17.49 -11.32
N ALA A 164 4.97 16.25 -11.46
CA ALA A 164 5.39 15.13 -10.62
C ALA A 164 6.87 14.79 -10.79
N LEU A 165 7.38 14.81 -12.03
CA LEU A 165 8.79 14.59 -12.33
C LEU A 165 9.66 15.66 -11.67
N ALA A 166 9.27 16.92 -11.73
CA ALA A 166 9.96 18.02 -11.07
C ALA A 166 9.95 17.87 -9.54
N ALA A 167 8.82 17.45 -8.95
CA ALA A 167 8.71 17.22 -7.52
C ALA A 167 9.62 16.06 -7.04
N LEU A 168 9.65 14.97 -7.80
CA LEU A 168 10.48 13.78 -7.49
C LEU A 168 11.97 14.05 -7.65
N GLY A 169 12.37 14.92 -8.59
CA GLY A 169 13.76 15.32 -8.83
C GLY A 169 14.23 16.51 -8.00
N GLY A 170 13.33 17.14 -7.25
CA GLY A 170 13.61 18.33 -6.44
C GLY A 170 14.23 18.01 -5.08
N SER A 171 14.56 19.06 -4.32
CA SER A 171 15.01 18.94 -2.93
C SER A 171 13.87 18.49 -2.02
N GLU A 172 14.19 17.69 -1.00
CA GLU A 172 13.24 17.34 0.08
C GLU A 172 13.07 18.46 1.13
N ASP A 173 13.74 19.63 0.97
CA ASP A 173 13.70 20.71 1.98
C ASP A 173 12.30 21.21 2.25
N GLU A 174 11.46 21.35 1.22
CA GLU A 174 10.08 21.78 1.39
C GLU A 174 9.23 20.72 2.10
N LEU A 175 9.47 19.43 1.82
CA LEU A 175 8.85 18.34 2.56
C LEU A 175 9.22 18.39 4.05
N VAL A 176 10.50 18.62 4.35
CA VAL A 176 10.98 18.73 5.75
C VAL A 176 10.31 19.90 6.47
N LYS A 177 10.13 21.05 5.78
CA LYS A 177 9.44 22.21 6.36
C LYS A 177 7.93 21.97 6.57
N MET A 178 7.28 21.20 5.69
CA MET A 178 5.84 20.89 5.78
C MET A 178 5.53 19.78 6.78
N ARG A 179 6.49 18.92 7.09
CA ARG A 179 6.39 17.82 8.03
C ARG A 179 6.68 18.25 9.47
#